data_8ec9d54c771485628b22860644488d13
#
_entry.id   8ec9d54c771485628b22860644488d13
#
_cell.length_a   1.000
_cell.length_b   1.000
_cell.length_c   1.000
_cell.angle_alpha   90.00
_cell.angle_beta   90.00
_cell.angle_gamma   90.00
#
_symmetry.space_group_name_H-M   'P 1'
#
loop_
_entity.id
_entity.type
_entity.pdbx_description
1 polymer ?
#
loop_
_entity_poly.entity_id
_entity_poly.type
_entity_poly.pdbx_seq_one_letter_code
_entity_poly.pdbx_strand_id
1 'polypeptide(L)'
;MVRKRMPKHPLTIAKVAIIFQRKGAMPIVRNSFIQMSKLPNLKGRISYISSKARQENLYAVYETTDRKFWRELAKCNQEEFKKSGTEGTCIEARELIIALPESFVDFEPDKLLKLFTEHFKQNYGVECISALHHNKRKTNYHIHLIFSERMPLDEPVEKIATRNMFYDENGKHIRTKKEILDEAGQLRSGCKIIPKGEVYERNLFTIKDSRFKSDSCLRRSGLLFIVRSWNFVR
;
A
#
# COMPACT_ATOMS: atom_id res chain seq x y z
N MET A 1 28.44 32.10 10.15
CA MET A 1 27.96 30.76 9.81
C MET A 1 27.71 29.99 11.11
N VAL A 2 26.47 29.96 11.62
CA VAL A 2 26.13 29.31 12.90
C VAL A 2 25.68 27.88 12.56
N ARG A 3 26.51 26.89 12.93
CA ARG A 3 26.17 25.46 12.87
C ARG A 3 25.14 25.17 13.96
N LYS A 4 23.84 25.01 13.60
CA LYS A 4 22.83 24.48 14.52
C LYS A 4 23.15 23.00 14.82
N ARG A 5 23.40 22.72 16.13
CA ARG A 5 23.61 21.36 16.63
C ARG A 5 22.29 20.55 16.50
N MET A 6 22.38 19.39 15.87
CA MET A 6 21.28 18.42 15.82
C MET A 6 20.99 17.82 17.21
N PRO A 7 19.73 17.52 17.55
CA PRO A 7 19.40 16.85 18.80
C PRO A 7 19.95 15.40 18.82
N LYS A 8 20.69 15.06 19.89
CA LYS A 8 21.43 13.78 20.06
C LYS A 8 20.56 12.59 20.53
N HIS A 9 19.21 12.68 20.60
CA HIS A 9 18.36 11.63 21.17
C HIS A 9 17.41 11.01 20.14
N PRO A 10 17.12 9.67 20.23
CA PRO A 10 16.18 9.03 19.35
C PRO A 10 14.78 9.65 19.53
N LEU A 11 14.16 10.01 18.41
CA LEU A 11 12.81 10.53 18.36
C LEU A 11 11.84 9.37 18.62
N THR A 12 11.09 9.46 19.70
CA THR A 12 9.91 8.62 19.93
C THR A 12 8.65 9.45 19.66
N ILE A 13 7.55 8.80 19.26
CA ILE A 13 6.26 9.47 19.02
C ILE A 13 5.86 10.34 20.21
N ALA A 14 6.09 9.88 21.44
CA ALA A 14 5.85 10.63 22.67
C ALA A 14 6.73 11.89 22.78
N LYS A 15 8.01 11.83 22.42
CA LYS A 15 8.91 13.00 22.44
C LYS A 15 8.57 14.00 21.33
N VAL A 16 8.15 13.53 20.17
CA VAL A 16 7.61 14.38 19.11
C VAL A 16 6.36 15.10 19.64
N ALA A 17 5.41 14.39 20.27
CA ALA A 17 4.21 14.99 20.85
C ALA A 17 4.50 16.04 21.95
N ILE A 18 5.51 15.80 22.83
CA ILE A 18 5.89 16.73 23.91
C ILE A 18 6.54 18.02 23.39
N ILE A 19 7.33 17.93 22.32
CA ILE A 19 7.91 19.11 21.68
C ILE A 19 6.83 20.03 21.12
N PHE A 20 5.64 19.48 20.78
CA PHE A 20 4.54 20.15 20.10
C PHE A 20 3.47 20.77 21.02
N GLN A 21 3.47 20.50 22.31
CA GLN A 21 2.45 20.99 23.23
C GLN A 21 2.58 22.47 23.66
N ARG A 22 3.55 23.23 23.15
CA ARG A 22 3.75 24.64 23.56
C ARG A 22 3.57 25.59 22.37
N LYS A 23 2.40 26.17 22.22
CA LYS A 23 1.96 27.56 21.91
C LYS A 23 0.72 27.66 21.02
N GLY A 24 -0.29 28.40 21.50
CA GLY A 24 -1.32 29.21 20.83
C GLY A 24 -2.15 28.63 19.69
N ALA A 25 -3.46 28.68 19.81
CA ALA A 25 -4.43 28.27 18.77
C ALA A 25 -4.32 29.14 17.51
N MET A 26 -4.25 28.52 16.34
CA MET A 26 -4.30 29.16 15.03
C MET A 26 -5.43 28.57 14.15
N PRO A 27 -5.95 29.33 13.18
CA PRO A 27 -7.17 28.98 12.45
C PRO A 27 -7.03 27.72 11.60
N ILE A 28 -8.12 26.99 11.49
CA ILE A 28 -8.27 25.75 10.72
C ILE A 28 -8.02 26.03 9.23
N VAL A 29 -6.87 25.61 8.72
CA VAL A 29 -6.62 25.60 7.28
C VAL A 29 -7.43 24.45 6.67
N ARG A 30 -8.29 24.76 5.70
CA ARG A 30 -9.21 23.80 5.06
C ARG A 30 -8.55 22.75 4.17
N ASN A 31 -7.24 22.77 4.01
CA ASN A 31 -6.53 21.81 3.16
C ASN A 31 -6.23 20.52 3.92
N SER A 32 -6.63 19.39 3.35
CA SER A 32 -6.26 18.07 3.87
C SER A 32 -4.75 17.86 3.72
N PHE A 33 -4.04 17.75 4.83
CA PHE A 33 -2.60 17.42 4.83
C PHE A 33 -2.32 15.99 4.45
N ILE A 34 -3.35 15.15 4.39
CA ILE A 34 -3.25 13.74 4.01
C ILE A 34 -4.29 13.46 2.94
N GLN A 35 -3.83 12.92 1.82
CA GLN A 35 -4.66 12.49 0.71
C GLN A 35 -4.45 11.02 0.44
N MET A 36 -5.53 10.25 0.24
CA MET A 36 -5.46 8.85 -0.15
C MET A 36 -5.82 8.68 -1.63
N SER A 37 -5.04 7.88 -2.34
CA SER A 37 -5.28 7.51 -3.73
C SER A 37 -5.25 6.00 -3.95
N LYS A 38 -5.94 5.55 -5.00
CA LYS A 38 -5.97 4.16 -5.45
C LYS A 38 -4.86 3.95 -6.48
N LEU A 39 -4.10 2.86 -6.36
CA LEU A 39 -3.01 2.54 -7.26
C LEU A 39 -3.37 1.36 -8.17
N PRO A 40 -3.54 1.60 -9.48
CA PRO A 40 -3.76 0.54 -10.45
C PRO A 40 -2.45 -0.03 -11.02
N ASN A 41 -1.31 0.62 -10.81
CA ASN A 41 0.01 0.19 -11.25
C ASN A 41 1.01 0.35 -10.10
N LEU A 42 1.00 -0.63 -9.22
CA LEU A 42 1.85 -0.64 -8.02
C LEU A 42 3.34 -0.65 -8.35
N LYS A 43 3.77 -1.52 -9.30
CA LYS A 43 5.17 -1.64 -9.73
C LYS A 43 5.71 -0.32 -10.28
N GLY A 44 4.95 0.32 -11.16
CA GLY A 44 5.33 1.61 -11.75
C GLY A 44 5.41 2.71 -10.71
N ARG A 45 4.46 2.76 -9.77
CA ARG A 45 4.43 3.77 -8.72
C ARG A 45 5.58 3.61 -7.73
N ILE A 46 5.85 2.40 -7.26
CA ILE A 46 6.99 2.12 -6.37
C ILE A 46 8.31 2.53 -7.05
N SER A 47 8.51 2.13 -8.32
CA SER A 47 9.71 2.51 -9.06
C SER A 47 9.84 4.03 -9.25
N TYR A 48 8.71 4.73 -9.37
CA TYR A 48 8.72 6.18 -9.52
C TYR A 48 9.13 6.89 -8.23
N ILE A 49 8.49 6.58 -7.07
CA ILE A 49 8.76 7.28 -5.82
C ILE A 49 10.12 6.96 -5.21
N SER A 50 10.71 5.79 -5.52
CA SER A 50 12.00 5.34 -4.97
C SER A 50 13.21 5.60 -5.88
N SER A 51 13.01 6.20 -7.05
CA SER A 51 14.08 6.43 -8.02
C SER A 51 14.69 7.82 -7.89
N LYS A 52 15.96 7.90 -7.50
CA LYS A 52 16.73 9.16 -7.47
C LYS A 52 16.82 9.82 -8.85
N ALA A 53 16.84 9.02 -9.92
CA ALA A 53 16.90 9.53 -11.31
C ALA A 53 15.61 10.24 -11.74
N ARG A 54 14.46 9.89 -11.13
CA ARG A 54 13.15 10.47 -11.44
C ARG A 54 12.70 11.52 -10.44
N GLN A 55 13.29 11.52 -9.24
CA GLN A 55 12.94 12.40 -8.12
C GLN A 55 14.20 13.16 -7.68
N GLU A 56 14.40 14.36 -8.20
CA GLU A 56 15.59 15.19 -7.91
C GLU A 56 15.78 15.49 -6.42
N ASN A 57 14.66 15.63 -5.68
CA ASN A 57 14.65 15.96 -4.26
C ASN A 57 14.19 14.77 -3.39
N LEU A 58 14.63 13.56 -3.73
CA LEU A 58 14.41 12.37 -2.91
C LEU A 58 15.43 12.34 -1.76
N TYR A 59 14.94 12.37 -0.52
CA TYR A 59 15.76 12.37 0.68
C TYR A 59 15.94 11.00 1.31
N ALA A 60 14.85 10.22 1.37
CA ALA A 60 14.87 8.90 1.98
C ALA A 60 13.84 7.96 1.33
N VAL A 61 14.10 6.66 1.41
CA VAL A 61 13.16 5.57 1.06
C VAL A 61 13.19 4.56 2.19
N TYR A 62 12.02 4.12 2.65
CA TYR A 62 11.92 3.11 3.68
C TYR A 62 10.90 2.04 3.28
N GLU A 63 11.28 0.76 3.41
CA GLU A 63 10.48 -0.40 3.05
C GLU A 63 10.37 -1.33 4.26
N THR A 64 9.16 -1.80 4.57
CA THR A 64 8.93 -2.74 5.67
C THR A 64 8.97 -4.20 5.21
N THR A 65 9.00 -4.42 3.90
CA THR A 65 9.05 -5.73 3.25
C THR A 65 9.82 -5.64 1.92
N ASP A 66 10.09 -6.78 1.30
CA ASP A 66 10.85 -6.87 0.05
C ASP A 66 10.00 -6.56 -1.21
N ARG A 67 10.69 -6.41 -2.34
CA ARG A 67 10.05 -6.15 -3.64
C ARG A 67 9.30 -7.37 -4.20
N LYS A 68 9.57 -8.57 -3.70
CA LYS A 68 8.87 -9.80 -4.09
C LYS A 68 7.44 -9.76 -3.57
N PHE A 69 7.26 -9.37 -2.29
CA PHE A 69 5.93 -9.17 -1.69
C PHE A 69 5.02 -8.30 -2.57
N TRP A 70 5.50 -7.14 -3.03
CA TRP A 70 4.71 -6.21 -3.84
C TRP A 70 4.31 -6.77 -5.20
N ARG A 71 5.18 -7.59 -5.81
CA ARG A 71 4.87 -8.29 -7.07
C ARG A 71 3.79 -9.35 -6.87
N GLU A 72 3.90 -10.14 -5.82
CA GLU A 72 2.93 -11.18 -5.49
C GLU A 72 1.57 -10.58 -5.11
N LEU A 73 1.55 -9.49 -4.34
CA LEU A 73 0.35 -8.74 -4.00
C LEU A 73 -0.38 -8.22 -5.25
N ALA A 74 0.35 -7.56 -6.16
CA ALA A 74 -0.22 -7.05 -7.40
C ALA A 74 -0.82 -8.19 -8.25
N LYS A 75 -0.08 -9.30 -8.40
CA LYS A 75 -0.54 -10.49 -9.13
C LYS A 75 -1.82 -11.06 -8.51
N CYS A 76 -1.84 -11.26 -7.19
CA CYS A 76 -3.02 -11.76 -6.48
C CYS A 76 -4.24 -10.85 -6.69
N ASN A 77 -4.07 -9.53 -6.55
CA ASN A 77 -5.15 -8.57 -6.75
C ASN A 77 -5.67 -8.58 -8.19
N GLN A 78 -4.80 -8.68 -9.20
CA GLN A 78 -5.17 -8.77 -10.60
C GLN A 78 -5.94 -10.07 -10.92
N GLU A 79 -5.50 -11.20 -10.38
CA GLU A 79 -6.17 -12.50 -10.57
C GLU A 79 -7.56 -12.50 -9.95
N GLU A 80 -7.72 -11.99 -8.72
CA GLU A 80 -9.03 -11.89 -8.09
C GLU A 80 -9.95 -10.91 -8.81
N PHE A 81 -9.42 -9.78 -9.28
CA PHE A 81 -10.19 -8.81 -10.04
C PHE A 81 -10.74 -9.42 -11.34
N LYS A 82 -9.92 -10.17 -12.09
CA LYS A 82 -10.35 -10.90 -13.28
C LYS A 82 -11.43 -11.93 -12.96
N LYS A 83 -11.25 -12.70 -11.88
CA LYS A 83 -12.26 -13.71 -11.45
C LYS A 83 -13.60 -13.09 -11.03
N SER A 84 -13.58 -11.86 -10.50
CA SER A 84 -14.81 -11.19 -10.06
C SER A 84 -15.71 -10.75 -11.20
N GLY A 85 -15.21 -10.65 -12.43
CA GLY A 85 -15.94 -10.13 -13.58
C GLY A 85 -16.34 -8.66 -13.45
N THR A 86 -15.74 -7.93 -12.49
CA THR A 86 -16.04 -6.51 -12.27
C THR A 86 -15.40 -5.68 -13.38
N GLU A 87 -16.17 -4.78 -13.95
CA GLU A 87 -15.66 -3.80 -14.92
C GLU A 87 -14.79 -2.72 -14.24
N GLY A 88 -13.86 -2.16 -15.01
CA GLY A 88 -13.01 -1.06 -14.57
C GLY A 88 -11.55 -1.46 -14.33
N THR A 89 -10.89 -0.77 -13.41
CA THR A 89 -9.46 -0.92 -13.16
C THR A 89 -9.21 -1.58 -11.80
N CYS A 90 -8.37 -2.61 -11.79
CA CYS A 90 -7.94 -3.26 -10.56
C CYS A 90 -7.19 -2.28 -9.65
N ILE A 91 -7.52 -2.27 -8.37
CA ILE A 91 -6.75 -1.56 -7.34
C ILE A 91 -5.76 -2.55 -6.74
N GLU A 92 -4.47 -2.34 -7.01
CA GLU A 92 -3.38 -3.19 -6.55
C GLU A 92 -2.91 -2.84 -5.13
N ALA A 93 -2.92 -1.55 -4.79
CA ALA A 93 -2.59 -1.01 -3.47
C ALA A 93 -3.18 0.39 -3.30
N ARG A 94 -2.88 1.03 -2.17
CA ARG A 94 -3.21 2.44 -1.93
C ARG A 94 -1.97 3.23 -1.55
N GLU A 95 -2.09 4.54 -1.73
CA GLU A 95 -1.06 5.50 -1.38
C GLU A 95 -1.65 6.61 -0.52
N LEU A 96 -0.92 6.98 0.52
CA LEU A 96 -1.11 8.23 1.25
C LEU A 96 -0.05 9.22 0.79
N ILE A 97 -0.48 10.44 0.48
CA ILE A 97 0.40 11.58 0.32
C ILE A 97 0.23 12.43 1.58
N ILE A 98 1.30 12.56 2.37
CA ILE A 98 1.31 13.23 3.67
C ILE A 98 2.15 14.49 3.51
N ALA A 99 1.52 15.66 3.43
CA ALA A 99 2.24 16.92 3.43
C ALA A 99 2.81 17.22 4.81
N LEU A 100 4.07 17.58 4.87
CA LEU A 100 4.80 17.91 6.08
C LEU A 100 5.07 19.43 6.12
N PRO A 101 5.02 20.04 7.31
CA PRO A 101 5.53 21.40 7.51
C PRO A 101 7.01 21.51 7.14
N GLU A 102 7.45 22.63 6.58
CA GLU A 102 8.83 22.88 6.18
C GLU A 102 9.83 22.73 7.33
N SER A 103 9.40 23.00 8.57
CA SER A 103 10.23 22.79 9.77
C SER A 103 10.67 21.31 10.00
N PHE A 104 10.02 20.34 9.31
CA PHE A 104 10.45 18.94 9.34
C PHE A 104 11.73 18.68 8.53
N VAL A 105 12.13 19.63 7.67
CA VAL A 105 13.39 19.54 6.91
C VAL A 105 14.62 19.53 7.85
N ASP A 106 14.48 20.08 9.07
CA ASP A 106 15.55 20.08 10.07
C ASP A 106 15.79 18.71 10.72
N PHE A 107 14.88 17.74 10.51
CA PHE A 107 15.02 16.38 11.03
C PHE A 107 15.79 15.48 10.06
N GLU A 108 16.41 14.44 10.61
CA GLU A 108 17.07 13.42 9.83
C GLU A 108 16.03 12.64 8.97
N PRO A 109 16.14 12.68 7.63
CA PRO A 109 15.10 12.15 6.73
C PRO A 109 14.76 10.68 6.96
N ASP A 110 15.76 9.81 7.16
CA ASP A 110 15.54 8.38 7.36
C ASP A 110 14.79 8.09 8.66
N LYS A 111 15.14 8.78 9.75
CA LYS A 111 14.45 8.61 11.03
C LYS A 111 13.02 9.14 10.99
N LEU A 112 12.84 10.27 10.33
CA LEU A 112 11.52 10.86 10.16
C LEU A 112 10.61 9.93 9.35
N LEU A 113 11.09 9.46 8.21
CA LEU A 113 10.33 8.59 7.32
C LEU A 113 9.99 7.26 8.00
N LYS A 114 10.97 6.64 8.67
CA LYS A 114 10.76 5.41 9.44
C LYS A 114 9.70 5.60 10.52
N LEU A 115 9.73 6.71 11.26
CA LEU A 115 8.74 7.00 12.30
C LEU A 115 7.31 6.99 11.75
N PHE A 116 7.05 7.68 10.64
CA PHE A 116 5.73 7.73 10.03
C PHE A 116 5.29 6.36 9.51
N THR A 117 6.19 5.66 8.85
CA THR A 117 5.89 4.38 8.23
C THR A 117 5.62 3.29 9.26
N GLU A 118 6.48 3.18 10.28
CA GLU A 118 6.30 2.21 11.37
C GLU A 118 5.06 2.52 12.20
N HIS A 119 4.76 3.79 12.45
CA HIS A 119 3.52 4.16 13.14
C HIS A 119 2.28 3.70 12.35
N PHE A 120 2.27 3.86 11.03
CA PHE A 120 1.16 3.37 10.20
C PHE A 120 1.08 1.84 10.21
N LYS A 121 2.21 1.16 10.04
CA LYS A 121 2.29 -0.31 10.10
C LYS A 121 1.79 -0.86 11.44
N GLN A 122 2.19 -0.28 12.56
CA GLN A 122 1.76 -0.70 13.90
C GLN A 122 0.24 -0.56 14.10
N ASN A 123 -0.38 0.49 13.52
CA ASN A 123 -1.83 0.69 13.65
C ASN A 123 -2.67 -0.26 12.80
N TYR A 124 -2.15 -0.70 11.66
CA TYR A 124 -2.93 -1.47 10.67
C TYR A 124 -2.41 -2.87 10.41
N GLY A 125 -1.18 -3.19 10.80
CA GLY A 125 -0.55 -4.49 10.57
C GLY A 125 -0.19 -4.77 9.12
N VAL A 126 -0.22 -3.76 8.24
CA VAL A 126 0.00 -3.92 6.80
C VAL A 126 1.42 -3.54 6.39
N GLU A 127 1.91 -4.15 5.32
CA GLU A 127 3.22 -3.81 4.76
C GLU A 127 3.19 -2.48 4.01
N CYS A 128 4.29 -1.73 4.15
CA CYS A 128 4.44 -0.38 3.64
C CYS A 128 5.76 -0.19 2.88
N ILE A 129 5.71 0.70 1.90
CA ILE A 129 6.89 1.34 1.32
C ILE A 129 6.63 2.85 1.27
N SER A 130 7.61 3.62 1.67
CA SER A 130 7.49 5.07 1.71
C SER A 130 8.70 5.78 1.13
N ALA A 131 8.48 7.00 0.66
CA ALA A 131 9.51 7.88 0.13
C ALA A 131 9.26 9.32 0.61
N LEU A 132 10.32 10.00 0.99
CA LEU A 132 10.28 11.38 1.49
C LEU A 132 11.01 12.29 0.52
N HIS A 133 10.32 13.29 0.01
CA HIS A 133 10.92 14.23 -0.92
C HIS A 133 10.20 15.60 -0.96
N HIS A 134 10.87 16.58 -1.58
CA HIS A 134 10.24 17.83 -2.01
C HIS A 134 9.72 17.73 -3.45
N ASN A 135 8.77 18.60 -3.79
CA ASN A 135 8.49 18.92 -5.18
C ASN A 135 9.69 19.66 -5.80
N LYS A 136 9.69 19.83 -7.14
CA LYS A 136 10.79 20.50 -7.86
C LYS A 136 11.10 21.92 -7.36
N ARG A 137 10.09 22.66 -6.91
CA ARG A 137 10.22 24.04 -6.41
C ARG A 137 10.61 24.11 -4.92
N LYS A 138 10.76 22.98 -4.24
CA LYS A 138 11.01 22.88 -2.79
C LYS A 138 10.00 23.65 -1.92
N THR A 139 8.74 23.66 -2.34
CA THR A 139 7.63 24.32 -1.63
C THR A 139 6.66 23.34 -0.99
N ASN A 140 6.88 22.03 -1.16
CA ASN A 140 6.03 20.97 -0.64
C ASN A 140 6.87 19.78 -0.22
N TYR A 141 7.17 19.70 1.07
CA TYR A 141 7.84 18.58 1.71
C TYR A 141 6.80 17.52 2.07
N HIS A 142 6.94 16.29 1.57
CA HIS A 142 5.89 15.31 1.74
C HIS A 142 6.40 13.87 1.71
N ILE A 143 5.60 12.99 2.30
CA ILE A 143 5.81 11.54 2.27
C ILE A 143 4.80 10.94 1.30
N HIS A 144 5.28 10.07 0.41
CA HIS A 144 4.49 9.05 -0.25
C HIS A 144 4.57 7.77 0.57
N LEU A 145 3.45 7.28 1.07
CA LEU A 145 3.36 6.04 1.82
C LEU A 145 2.41 5.09 1.08
N ILE A 146 2.97 4.10 0.39
CA ILE A 146 2.21 3.03 -0.27
C ILE A 146 2.03 1.89 0.72
N PHE A 147 0.82 1.35 0.80
CA PHE A 147 0.50 0.26 1.72
C PHE A 147 -0.40 -0.80 1.06
N SER A 148 -0.29 -2.03 1.55
CA SER A 148 -1.14 -3.13 1.14
C SER A 148 -2.52 -3.02 1.80
N GLU A 149 -3.57 -3.46 1.11
CA GLU A 149 -4.89 -3.65 1.72
C GLU A 149 -5.06 -5.05 2.33
N ARG A 150 -3.98 -5.84 2.31
CA ARG A 150 -3.94 -7.26 2.72
C ARG A 150 -2.69 -7.53 3.52
N MET A 151 -2.79 -8.50 4.40
CA MET A 151 -1.64 -9.06 5.12
C MET A 151 -1.22 -10.39 4.48
N PRO A 152 0.08 -10.71 4.50
CA PRO A 152 0.53 -12.05 4.14
C PRO A 152 -0.08 -13.06 5.12
N LEU A 153 -0.34 -14.27 4.65
CA LEU A 153 -0.67 -15.40 5.49
C LEU A 153 0.62 -16.13 5.86
N ASP A 154 0.71 -16.61 7.08
CA ASP A 154 1.85 -17.41 7.54
C ASP A 154 1.98 -18.69 6.71
N GLU A 155 0.85 -19.31 6.42
CA GLU A 155 0.74 -20.45 5.50
C GLU A 155 -0.28 -20.15 4.40
N PRO A 156 0.02 -20.51 3.13
CA PRO A 156 -0.93 -20.36 2.06
C PRO A 156 -2.20 -21.17 2.30
N VAL A 157 -3.35 -20.57 2.12
CA VAL A 157 -4.64 -21.29 2.14
C VAL A 157 -4.89 -21.88 0.76
N GLU A 158 -4.92 -23.20 0.69
CA GLU A 158 -5.17 -23.95 -0.54
C GLU A 158 -6.63 -24.40 -0.62
N LYS A 159 -7.24 -24.20 -1.77
CA LYS A 159 -8.55 -24.75 -2.07
C LYS A 159 -8.39 -26.00 -2.93
N ILE A 160 -8.90 -27.11 -2.41
CA ILE A 160 -8.84 -28.42 -3.06
C ILE A 160 -10.18 -28.67 -3.76
N ALA A 161 -10.12 -29.17 -4.98
CA ALA A 161 -11.29 -29.50 -5.76
C ALA A 161 -12.05 -30.69 -5.14
N THR A 162 -13.27 -30.48 -4.66
CA THR A 162 -14.14 -31.52 -4.08
C THR A 162 -14.78 -32.40 -5.14
N ARG A 163 -14.74 -31.97 -6.41
CA ARG A 163 -15.20 -32.68 -7.62
C ARG A 163 -14.35 -32.27 -8.81
N ASN A 164 -14.47 -32.96 -9.95
CA ASN A 164 -13.84 -32.50 -11.18
C ASN A 164 -14.43 -31.14 -11.59
N MET A 165 -13.53 -30.17 -11.89
CA MET A 165 -13.91 -28.84 -12.32
C MET A 165 -13.46 -28.64 -13.77
N PHE A 166 -14.32 -28.01 -14.58
CA PHE A 166 -14.13 -27.82 -16.01
C PHE A 166 -14.05 -26.34 -16.34
N TYR A 167 -13.11 -25.96 -17.19
CA TYR A 167 -12.92 -24.58 -17.61
C TYR A 167 -12.81 -24.50 -19.13
N ASP A 168 -13.48 -23.52 -19.72
CA ASP A 168 -13.38 -23.24 -21.15
C ASP A 168 -12.04 -22.56 -21.50
N GLU A 169 -11.86 -22.27 -22.79
CA GLU A 169 -10.68 -21.60 -23.34
C GLU A 169 -10.44 -20.18 -22.77
N ASN A 170 -11.49 -19.55 -22.24
CA ASN A 170 -11.44 -18.23 -21.59
C ASN A 170 -11.15 -18.32 -20.08
N GLY A 171 -11.02 -19.54 -19.54
CA GLY A 171 -10.84 -19.80 -18.12
C GLY A 171 -12.13 -19.65 -17.31
N LYS A 172 -13.31 -19.63 -17.95
CA LYS A 172 -14.60 -19.59 -17.29
C LYS A 172 -14.98 -21.00 -16.84
N HIS A 173 -15.41 -21.13 -15.58
CA HIS A 173 -15.90 -22.39 -15.03
C HIS A 173 -17.22 -22.78 -15.73
N ILE A 174 -17.28 -24.02 -16.22
CA ILE A 174 -18.43 -24.61 -16.87
C ILE A 174 -18.91 -25.85 -16.12
N ARG A 175 -20.18 -26.20 -16.34
CA ARG A 175 -20.86 -27.20 -15.51
C ARG A 175 -20.56 -28.64 -15.91
N THR A 176 -20.42 -28.90 -17.20
CA THR A 176 -20.32 -30.25 -17.73
C THR A 176 -19.06 -30.44 -18.59
N LYS A 177 -18.48 -31.67 -18.52
CA LYS A 177 -17.31 -32.03 -19.32
C LYS A 177 -17.60 -31.96 -20.83
N LYS A 178 -18.85 -32.24 -21.25
CA LYS A 178 -19.23 -32.26 -22.68
C LYS A 178 -18.98 -30.92 -23.37
N GLU A 179 -19.14 -29.83 -22.65
CA GLU A 179 -18.99 -28.46 -23.20
C GLU A 179 -17.54 -28.09 -23.55
N ILE A 180 -16.57 -28.83 -23.09
CA ILE A 180 -15.14 -28.62 -23.36
C ILE A 180 -14.51 -29.68 -24.29
N LEU A 181 -15.30 -30.62 -24.74
CA LEU A 181 -14.89 -31.63 -25.71
C LEU A 181 -15.25 -31.22 -27.13
N ASP A 182 -14.44 -31.67 -28.09
CA ASP A 182 -14.75 -31.59 -29.52
C ASP A 182 -15.63 -32.76 -29.98
N GLU A 183 -15.94 -32.81 -31.27
CA GLU A 183 -16.77 -33.88 -31.87
C GLU A 183 -16.10 -35.26 -31.77
N ALA A 184 -14.77 -35.31 -31.66
CA ALA A 184 -14.00 -36.54 -31.46
C ALA A 184 -13.90 -36.95 -29.98
N GLY A 185 -14.52 -36.21 -29.06
CA GLY A 185 -14.49 -36.47 -27.63
C GLY A 185 -13.16 -36.07 -26.93
N GLN A 186 -12.31 -35.30 -27.62
CA GLN A 186 -11.05 -34.82 -27.06
C GLN A 186 -11.23 -33.42 -26.45
N LEU A 187 -10.34 -33.07 -25.52
CA LEU A 187 -10.35 -31.76 -24.87
C LEU A 187 -9.97 -30.66 -25.87
N ARG A 188 -10.85 -29.67 -26.04
CA ARG A 188 -10.58 -28.51 -26.92
C ARG A 188 -9.37 -27.74 -26.42
N SER A 189 -8.60 -27.17 -27.36
CA SER A 189 -7.42 -26.36 -27.06
C SER A 189 -7.79 -25.18 -26.13
N GLY A 190 -6.97 -24.97 -25.11
CA GLY A 190 -7.19 -23.91 -24.10
C GLY A 190 -8.14 -24.28 -22.97
N CYS A 191 -8.96 -25.34 -23.11
CA CYS A 191 -9.81 -25.84 -22.04
C CYS A 191 -8.98 -26.59 -20.98
N LYS A 192 -9.48 -26.59 -19.72
CA LYS A 192 -8.78 -27.21 -18.60
C LYS A 192 -9.73 -28.04 -17.75
N ILE A 193 -9.23 -29.19 -17.28
CA ILE A 193 -9.87 -30.01 -16.25
C ILE A 193 -8.99 -29.97 -15.01
N ILE A 194 -9.60 -29.70 -13.85
CA ILE A 194 -8.96 -29.87 -12.55
C ILE A 194 -9.62 -31.08 -11.88
N PRO A 195 -8.90 -32.16 -11.68
CA PRO A 195 -9.42 -33.36 -11.03
C PRO A 195 -9.80 -33.11 -9.56
N LYS A 196 -10.73 -33.92 -9.06
CA LYS A 196 -11.03 -33.99 -7.63
C LYS A 196 -9.74 -34.31 -6.85
N GLY A 197 -9.49 -33.55 -5.78
CA GLY A 197 -8.31 -33.70 -4.93
C GLY A 197 -7.13 -32.82 -5.32
N GLU A 198 -7.16 -32.15 -6.48
CA GLU A 198 -6.12 -31.20 -6.85
C GLU A 198 -6.36 -29.81 -6.27
N VAL A 199 -5.25 -29.11 -5.99
CA VAL A 199 -5.27 -27.70 -5.57
C VAL A 199 -5.59 -26.82 -6.78
N TYR A 200 -6.68 -26.06 -6.72
CA TYR A 200 -7.09 -25.19 -7.82
C TYR A 200 -6.91 -23.70 -7.53
N GLU A 201 -6.75 -23.35 -6.28
CA GLU A 201 -6.50 -21.97 -5.86
C GLU A 201 -5.60 -21.96 -4.63
N ARG A 202 -4.65 -21.03 -4.62
CA ARG A 202 -3.73 -20.82 -3.51
C ARG A 202 -3.69 -19.37 -3.14
N ASN A 203 -4.18 -19.03 -1.96
CA ASN A 203 -4.21 -17.68 -1.44
C ASN A 203 -3.01 -17.44 -0.53
N LEU A 204 -2.19 -16.45 -0.88
CA LEU A 204 -1.02 -16.02 -0.11
C LEU A 204 -1.34 -14.86 0.84
N PHE A 205 -2.50 -14.24 0.66
CA PHE A 205 -2.90 -13.02 1.36
C PHE A 205 -4.30 -13.14 1.95
N THR A 206 -4.54 -12.38 3.02
CA THR A 206 -5.89 -12.20 3.58
C THR A 206 -6.82 -11.54 2.56
N ILE A 207 -8.11 -11.51 2.85
CA ILE A 207 -9.06 -10.67 2.11
C ILE A 207 -8.71 -9.19 2.28
N LYS A 208 -9.13 -8.34 1.33
CA LYS A 208 -8.93 -6.89 1.42
C LYS A 208 -9.61 -6.33 2.66
N ASP A 209 -8.85 -5.57 3.44
CA ASP A 209 -9.36 -4.94 4.65
C ASP A 209 -10.36 -3.82 4.31
N SER A 210 -11.57 -3.95 4.82
CA SER A 210 -12.65 -2.99 4.59
C SER A 210 -12.38 -1.61 5.18
N ARG A 211 -11.48 -1.49 6.17
CA ARG A 211 -11.07 -0.21 6.76
C ARG A 211 -10.51 0.76 5.72
N PHE A 212 -9.90 0.24 4.66
CA PHE A 212 -9.30 1.04 3.59
C PHE A 212 -10.27 1.43 2.46
N LYS A 213 -11.52 1.00 2.49
CA LYS A 213 -12.51 1.35 1.48
C LYS A 213 -12.90 2.83 1.50
N SER A 214 -12.72 3.50 2.63
CA SER A 214 -13.03 4.92 2.82
C SER A 214 -11.89 5.67 3.51
N ASP A 215 -11.92 6.99 3.43
CA ASP A 215 -10.94 7.86 4.11
C ASP A 215 -11.01 7.81 5.65
N SER A 216 -11.91 7.00 6.20
CA SER A 216 -12.04 6.83 7.65
C SER A 216 -10.78 6.25 8.29
N CYS A 217 -9.97 5.49 7.54
CA CYS A 217 -8.67 5.00 8.00
C CYS A 217 -7.71 6.16 8.30
N LEU A 218 -7.76 7.25 7.54
CA LEU A 218 -6.92 8.43 7.76
C LEU A 218 -7.18 9.09 9.11
N ARG A 219 -8.46 9.15 9.51
CA ARG A 219 -8.87 9.76 10.78
C ARG A 219 -8.43 8.93 11.99
N ARG A 220 -8.35 7.61 11.83
CA ARG A 220 -8.00 6.66 12.90
C ARG A 220 -6.51 6.40 13.01
N SER A 221 -5.72 6.69 11.95
CA SER A 221 -4.29 6.34 11.89
C SER A 221 -3.40 7.11 12.86
N GLY A 222 -3.90 8.15 13.52
CA GLY A 222 -3.06 9.04 14.32
C GLY A 222 -2.10 9.90 13.51
N LEU A 223 -1.91 9.63 12.21
CA LEU A 223 -1.08 10.46 11.33
C LEU A 223 -1.61 11.88 11.23
N LEU A 224 -2.93 12.05 11.20
CA LEU A 224 -3.58 13.36 11.28
C LEU A 224 -3.25 14.08 12.59
N PHE A 225 -3.12 13.36 13.70
CA PHE A 225 -2.73 13.95 14.97
C PHE A 225 -1.28 14.43 14.92
N ILE A 226 -0.35 13.61 14.40
CA ILE A 226 1.05 13.99 14.23
C ILE A 226 1.17 15.24 13.39
N VAL A 227 0.51 15.30 12.21
CA VAL A 227 0.58 16.45 11.31
C VAL A 227 -0.17 17.67 11.89
N ARG A 228 -1.34 17.48 12.54
CA ARG A 228 -2.13 18.57 13.14
C ARG A 228 -1.48 19.18 14.35
N SER A 229 -0.87 18.38 15.22
CA SER A 229 -0.16 18.89 16.40
C SER A 229 0.94 19.90 16.02
N TRP A 230 1.44 19.83 14.79
CA TRP A 230 2.45 20.75 14.25
C TRP A 230 1.90 22.08 13.80
N ASN A 231 0.68 22.14 13.30
CA ASN A 231 0.07 23.40 12.90
C ASN A 231 -0.33 24.27 14.10
N PHE A 232 -0.32 23.73 15.32
CA PHE A 232 -0.52 24.49 16.56
C PHE A 232 0.77 25.10 17.13
N VAL A 233 1.90 24.94 16.47
CA VAL A 233 3.24 25.35 16.97
C VAL A 233 3.86 26.50 16.17
N ARG A 234 3.09 27.16 15.30
CA ARG A 234 3.50 28.44 14.68
C ARG A 234 2.98 29.64 15.44
#